data_56ae82ff9a04563bebe35cc632238105
#
_entry.id   56ae82ff9a04563bebe35cc632238105
#
_cell.length_a   1.000
_cell.length_b   1.000
_cell.length_c   1.000
_cell.angle_alpha   90.00
_cell.angle_beta   90.00
_cell.angle_gamma   90.00
#
_symmetry.space_group_name_H-M   'P 1'
#
loop_
_entity.id
_entity.type
_entity.pdbx_description
1 polymer ?
#
loop_
_entity_poly.entity_id
_entity_poly.type
_entity_poly.pdbx_seq_one_letter_code
_entity_poly.pdbx_strand_id
1 'polypeptide(L)'
;MFYFLIIIAVIFFITHVVLLLTAFPQSTLARKRYFCSHVTLWITGFIVFALALLYAGSGRSGFLDYFNTPIKMGMIIIFTFALSLIAHLIVRLVVLPLLERR
;
A
#
# COMPACT_ATOMS: atom_id res chain seq x y z
N MET A 1 -13.99 15.13 6.87
CA MET A 1 -12.54 14.79 6.70
C MET A 1 -12.26 13.31 6.93
N PHE A 2 -12.80 12.70 7.99
CA PHE A 2 -12.55 11.29 8.30
C PHE A 2 -12.94 10.35 7.17
N TYR A 3 -14.20 10.43 6.74
CA TYR A 3 -14.68 9.57 5.65
C TYR A 3 -14.03 9.91 4.32
N PHE A 4 -13.72 11.18 4.10
CA PHE A 4 -13.03 11.62 2.89
C PHE A 4 -11.65 10.95 2.76
N LEU A 5 -10.88 10.93 3.85
CA LEU A 5 -9.56 10.29 3.84
C LEU A 5 -9.67 8.77 3.67
N ILE A 6 -10.68 8.14 4.29
CA ILE A 6 -10.91 6.71 4.11
C ILE A 6 -11.21 6.38 2.65
N ILE A 7 -12.08 7.16 2.01
CA ILE A 7 -12.44 6.95 0.61
C ILE A 7 -11.21 7.08 -0.29
N ILE A 8 -10.39 8.11 -0.06
CA ILE A 8 -9.18 8.32 -0.84
C ILE A 8 -8.21 7.16 -0.63
N ALA A 9 -8.03 6.70 0.60
CA ALA A 9 -7.14 5.58 0.89
C ALA A 9 -7.60 4.32 0.17
N VAL A 10 -8.90 4.03 0.17
CA VAL A 10 -9.45 2.87 -0.53
C VAL A 10 -9.23 2.98 -2.02
N ILE A 11 -9.44 4.17 -2.61
CA ILE A 11 -9.24 4.39 -4.04
C ILE A 11 -7.78 4.14 -4.41
N PHE A 12 -6.84 4.70 -3.65
CA PHE A 12 -5.41 4.49 -3.93
C PHE A 12 -5.00 3.03 -3.74
N PHE A 13 -5.55 2.35 -2.74
CA PHE A 13 -5.25 0.93 -2.53
C PHE A 13 -5.76 0.08 -3.69
N ILE A 14 -6.99 0.31 -4.15
CA ILE A 14 -7.54 -0.40 -5.30
C ILE A 14 -6.71 -0.10 -6.54
N THR A 15 -6.31 1.15 -6.75
CA THR A 15 -5.44 1.53 -7.87
C THR A 15 -4.11 0.78 -7.80
N HIS A 16 -3.52 0.67 -6.60
CA HIS A 16 -2.30 -0.11 -6.40
C HIS A 16 -2.48 -1.56 -6.85
N VAL A 17 -3.55 -2.21 -6.40
CA VAL A 17 -3.81 -3.61 -6.75
C VAL A 17 -4.01 -3.77 -8.25
N VAL A 18 -4.79 -2.90 -8.88
CA VAL A 18 -5.03 -2.95 -10.32
C VAL A 18 -3.74 -2.76 -11.11
N LEU A 19 -2.94 -1.77 -10.73
CA LEU A 19 -1.66 -1.51 -11.39
C LEU A 19 -0.70 -2.69 -11.24
N LEU A 20 -0.65 -3.28 -10.04
CA LEU A 20 0.23 -4.42 -9.80
C LEU A 20 -0.21 -5.63 -10.62
N LEU A 21 -1.50 -5.95 -10.64
CA LEU A 21 -2.01 -7.11 -11.37
C LEU A 21 -1.90 -6.93 -12.89
N THR A 22 -1.93 -5.70 -13.39
CA THR A 22 -1.81 -5.41 -14.82
C THR A 22 -0.40 -5.00 -15.24
N ALA A 23 0.59 -5.20 -14.37
CA ALA A 23 1.97 -4.83 -14.66
C ALA A 23 2.73 -5.88 -15.48
N PHE A 24 2.05 -6.94 -15.96
CA PHE A 24 2.71 -8.06 -16.64
C PHE A 24 2.08 -8.35 -18.02
N PRO A 25 1.95 -7.34 -18.91
CA PRO A 25 1.41 -7.60 -20.24
C PRO A 25 2.37 -8.48 -21.02
N GLN A 26 1.80 -9.46 -21.75
CA GLN A 26 2.59 -10.34 -22.64
C GLN A 26 3.75 -11.02 -21.90
N SER A 27 3.57 -11.34 -20.64
CA SER A 27 4.57 -12.03 -19.82
C SER A 27 5.83 -11.20 -19.56
N THR A 28 5.75 -9.87 -19.70
CA THR A 28 6.84 -8.95 -19.37
C THR A 28 6.40 -7.98 -18.30
N LEU A 29 7.38 -7.34 -17.64
CA LEU A 29 7.10 -6.35 -16.61
C LEU A 29 6.99 -4.97 -17.23
N ALA A 30 5.84 -4.33 -17.09
CA ALA A 30 5.68 -2.92 -17.46
C ALA A 30 6.22 -2.05 -16.32
N ARG A 31 7.46 -1.61 -16.44
CA ARG A 31 8.15 -0.88 -15.36
C ARG A 31 7.37 0.33 -14.86
N LYS A 32 6.74 1.06 -15.76
CA LYS A 32 5.99 2.26 -15.39
C LYS A 32 4.80 1.91 -14.51
N ARG A 33 4.02 0.88 -14.87
CA ARG A 33 2.88 0.43 -14.06
C ARG A 33 3.32 -0.12 -12.72
N TYR A 34 4.40 -0.89 -12.71
CA TYR A 34 4.96 -1.45 -11.48
C TYR A 34 5.41 -0.34 -10.54
N PHE A 35 6.13 0.66 -11.06
CA PHE A 35 6.54 1.82 -10.28
C PHE A 35 5.34 2.57 -9.72
N CYS A 36 4.32 2.82 -10.56
CA CYS A 36 3.11 3.50 -10.10
C CYS A 36 2.37 2.71 -9.03
N SER A 37 2.39 1.36 -9.09
CA SER A 37 1.78 0.55 -8.06
C SER A 37 2.45 0.74 -6.70
N HIS A 38 3.78 0.83 -6.67
CA HIS A 38 4.50 1.12 -5.44
C HIS A 38 4.18 2.52 -4.91
N VAL A 39 4.13 3.52 -5.80
CA VAL A 39 3.80 4.88 -5.39
C VAL A 39 2.40 4.95 -4.79
N THR A 40 1.42 4.30 -5.41
CA THR A 40 0.05 4.29 -4.87
C THR A 40 -0.03 3.57 -3.52
N LEU A 41 0.74 2.51 -3.33
CA LEU A 41 0.82 1.83 -2.03
C LEU A 41 1.40 2.76 -0.97
N TRP A 42 2.48 3.47 -1.28
CA TRP A 42 3.09 4.41 -0.35
C TRP A 42 2.14 5.55 0.00
N ILE A 43 1.42 6.10 -1.00
CA ILE A 43 0.42 7.14 -0.76
C ILE A 43 -0.67 6.61 0.17
N THR A 44 -1.16 5.40 -0.06
CA THR A 44 -2.16 4.77 0.81
C THR A 44 -1.65 4.69 2.25
N GLY A 45 -0.40 4.25 2.44
CA GLY A 45 0.20 4.17 3.77
C GLY A 45 0.29 5.53 4.44
N PHE A 46 0.69 6.57 3.70
CA PHE A 46 0.75 7.92 4.25
C PHE A 46 -0.64 8.45 4.63
N ILE A 47 -1.67 8.13 3.85
CA ILE A 47 -3.04 8.53 4.17
C ILE A 47 -3.51 7.84 5.46
N VAL A 48 -3.23 6.53 5.61
CA VAL A 48 -3.56 5.80 6.84
C VAL A 48 -2.80 6.40 8.03
N PHE A 49 -1.53 6.76 7.86
CA PHE A 49 -0.74 7.42 8.88
C PHE A 49 -1.38 8.77 9.28
N ALA A 50 -1.83 9.56 8.30
CA ALA A 50 -2.50 10.82 8.56
C ALA A 50 -3.81 10.60 9.32
N LEU A 51 -4.58 9.56 8.97
CA LEU A 51 -5.79 9.20 9.70
C LEU A 51 -5.47 8.90 11.16
N ALA A 52 -4.40 8.16 11.43
CA ALA A 52 -3.97 7.86 12.79
C ALA A 52 -3.58 9.13 13.52
N LEU A 53 -2.81 10.03 12.87
CA LEU A 53 -2.42 11.31 13.49
C LEU A 53 -3.62 12.15 13.88
N LEU A 54 -4.66 12.17 13.04
CA LEU A 54 -5.81 13.05 13.23
C LEU A 54 -6.88 12.44 14.13
N TYR A 55 -7.06 11.13 14.11
CA TYR A 55 -8.23 10.49 14.69
C TYR A 55 -7.93 9.39 15.69
N ALA A 56 -6.67 9.01 15.92
CA ALA A 56 -6.35 8.00 16.92
C ALA A 56 -6.77 8.51 18.31
N GLY A 57 -7.47 7.66 19.05
CA GLY A 57 -7.97 8.02 20.37
C GLY A 57 -9.27 8.83 20.35
N SER A 58 -9.84 9.08 19.17
CA SER A 58 -11.07 9.87 19.05
C SER A 58 -12.36 9.07 19.23
N GLY A 59 -12.25 7.74 19.29
CA GLY A 59 -13.40 6.84 19.36
C GLY A 59 -14.10 6.58 18.06
N ARG A 60 -13.62 7.12 16.93
CA ARG A 60 -14.24 6.92 15.62
C ARG A 60 -13.93 5.54 15.03
N SER A 61 -12.78 4.98 15.35
CA SER A 61 -12.35 3.70 14.81
C SER A 61 -11.46 3.00 15.85
N GLY A 62 -11.84 1.78 16.23
CA GLY A 62 -11.02 0.98 17.13
C GLY A 62 -9.66 0.66 16.51
N PHE A 63 -9.60 0.49 15.18
CA PHE A 63 -8.34 0.26 14.48
C PHE A 63 -7.41 1.46 14.61
N LEU A 64 -7.93 2.67 14.37
CA LEU A 64 -7.12 3.89 14.48
C LEU A 64 -6.76 4.20 15.93
N ASP A 65 -7.67 3.94 16.86
CA ASP A 65 -7.43 4.18 18.27
C ASP A 65 -6.26 3.35 18.81
N TYR A 66 -5.98 2.20 18.21
CA TYR A 66 -4.81 1.40 18.56
C TYR A 66 -3.51 2.18 18.34
N PHE A 67 -3.44 3.02 17.30
CA PHE A 67 -2.24 3.77 16.93
C PHE A 67 -2.21 5.12 17.63
N ASN A 68 -2.35 5.13 18.95
CA ASN A 68 -2.44 6.37 19.74
C ASN A 68 -1.11 6.86 20.29
N THR A 69 0.01 6.26 19.93
CA THR A 69 1.34 6.70 20.32
C THR A 69 2.21 6.92 19.07
N PRO A 70 3.22 7.80 19.14
CA PRO A 70 4.12 8.02 17.99
C PRO A 70 4.79 6.73 17.51
N ILE A 71 5.17 5.83 18.43
CA ILE A 71 5.79 4.55 18.07
C ILE A 71 4.82 3.71 17.25
N LYS A 72 3.57 3.59 17.69
CA LYS A 72 2.55 2.81 16.97
C LYS A 72 2.23 3.42 15.61
N MET A 73 2.16 4.76 15.53
CA MET A 73 1.95 5.44 14.26
C MET A 73 3.08 5.18 13.28
N GLY A 74 4.33 5.18 13.76
CA GLY A 74 5.49 4.86 12.94
C GLY A 74 5.45 3.45 12.39
N MET A 75 4.81 2.50 13.10
CA MET A 75 4.65 1.14 12.62
C MET A 75 3.82 1.07 11.34
N ILE A 76 2.90 2.02 11.12
CA ILE A 76 2.13 2.07 9.88
C ILE A 76 3.06 2.28 8.69
N ILE A 77 4.00 3.21 8.80
CA ILE A 77 4.97 3.49 7.75
C ILE A 77 5.89 2.29 7.54
N ILE A 78 6.40 1.71 8.62
CA ILE A 78 7.27 0.53 8.55
C ILE A 78 6.53 -0.63 7.88
N PHE A 79 5.28 -0.86 8.26
CA PHE A 79 4.47 -1.92 7.67
C PHE A 79 4.23 -1.69 6.17
N THR A 80 3.99 -0.43 5.78
CA THR A 80 3.80 -0.08 4.37
C THR A 80 5.05 -0.40 3.55
N PHE A 81 6.23 -0.03 4.05
CA PHE A 81 7.48 -0.35 3.36
C PHE A 81 7.76 -1.84 3.35
N ALA A 82 7.42 -2.56 4.44
CA ALA A 82 7.56 -4.02 4.49
C ALA A 82 6.68 -4.69 3.43
N LEU A 83 5.44 -4.24 3.27
CA LEU A 83 4.56 -4.76 2.23
C LEU A 83 5.12 -4.50 0.84
N SER A 84 5.65 -3.29 0.61
CA SER A 84 6.26 -2.94 -0.66
C SER A 84 7.45 -3.84 -0.97
N LEU A 85 8.31 -4.09 0.02
CA LEU A 85 9.46 -4.96 -0.15
C LEU A 85 9.05 -6.40 -0.42
N ILE A 86 8.08 -6.93 0.34
CA ILE A 86 7.59 -8.28 0.16
C ILE A 86 7.00 -8.44 -1.25
N ALA A 87 6.19 -7.49 -1.71
CA ALA A 87 5.62 -7.52 -3.04
C ALA A 87 6.73 -7.52 -4.11
N HIS A 88 7.75 -6.69 -3.93
CA HIS A 88 8.88 -6.62 -4.84
C HIS A 88 9.63 -7.96 -4.92
N LEU A 89 9.88 -8.58 -3.76
CA LEU A 89 10.58 -9.87 -3.70
C LEU A 89 9.74 -10.96 -4.36
N ILE A 90 8.44 -10.99 -4.11
CA ILE A 90 7.55 -11.98 -4.72
C ILE A 90 7.57 -11.82 -6.25
N VAL A 91 7.43 -10.60 -6.75
CA VAL A 91 7.45 -10.33 -8.19
C VAL A 91 8.78 -10.76 -8.78
N ARG A 92 9.88 -10.36 -8.17
CA ARG A 92 11.21 -10.59 -8.74
C ARG A 92 11.65 -12.05 -8.67
N LEU A 93 11.35 -12.73 -7.55
CA LEU A 93 11.87 -14.08 -7.31
C LEU A 93 10.90 -15.18 -7.72
N VAL A 94 9.60 -14.89 -7.81
CA VAL A 94 8.58 -15.89 -8.09
C VAL A 94 7.86 -15.60 -9.40
N VAL A 95 7.28 -14.40 -9.53
CA VAL A 95 6.38 -14.11 -10.66
C VAL A 95 7.15 -14.00 -11.97
N LEU A 96 8.23 -13.21 -12.01
CA LEU A 96 8.99 -13.04 -13.25
C LEU A 96 9.62 -14.34 -13.75
N PRO A 97 10.25 -15.17 -12.90
CA PRO A 97 10.74 -16.47 -13.37
C PRO A 97 9.64 -17.38 -13.92
N LEU A 98 8.44 -17.38 -13.32
CA LEU A 98 7.31 -18.16 -13.82
C LEU A 98 6.84 -17.65 -15.18
N LEU A 99 6.82 -16.35 -15.40
CA LEU A 99 6.44 -15.75 -16.67
C LEU A 99 7.46 -16.08 -17.77
N GLU A 100 8.74 -16.08 -17.43
CA GLU A 100 9.80 -16.38 -18.39
C GLU A 100 9.76 -17.83 -18.86
N ARG A 101 9.18 -18.73 -18.07
CA ARG A 101 9.05 -20.14 -18.44
C ARG A 101 7.93 -20.41 -19.42
N ARG A 102 7.03 -19.44 -19.62
CA ARG A 102 5.96 -19.57 -20.58
C ARG A 102 6.48 -19.21 -21.96
#